data_2393f2b95fd1eb7495abb1deeb710389
#
_entry.id   2393f2b95fd1eb7495abb1deeb710389
#
_cell.length_a   1.000
_cell.length_b   1.000
_cell.length_c   1.000
_cell.angle_alpha   90.00
_cell.angle_beta   90.00
_cell.angle_gamma   90.00
#
_symmetry.space_group_name_H-M   'P 1'
#
loop_
_entity.id
_entity.type
_entity.pdbx_description
1 polymer ?
#
loop_
_entity_poly.entity_id
_entity_poly.type
_entity_poly.pdbx_seq_one_letter_code
_entity_poly.pdbx_strand_id
1 'polypeptide(L)'
;MATPTEKENSVSGADKLDDVKLEVQPGQNTDEAPLTTFTAEEERALVWKQDMAILPLSAAIYFLCYLDRSNIGNAKILNSSTKNDMQSETHTTSYQFTIALLVFLVAYAIFEVPSNILLKKLRPSRWIAFLMFSWGAITIGLGGTSTFPQITGVRFLLGMFEAGLFPGLVYYLTFWYKAEERSVRVAFILASATLAGAFGGALAYAIGHMNGVHGLSAWRWLFILEGLPSCLSAFAVWFLLPDFPEEWSRLSTRERDISHARLAIDGSKQHHSSMSWAEAKATLTDWRLYGHYAIYFGISTPFSSLSLFTPTITAGLGYFDLQAQLMTVPPYAVAYGESDTQPASTRMSRS
;
A
#
# COMPACT_ATOMS: atom_id res chain seq x y z
N MET A 1 64.50 31.17 30.09
CA MET A 1 64.10 31.72 31.38
C MET A 1 62.61 31.49 31.53
N ALA A 2 62.25 30.65 32.54
CA ALA A 2 60.95 30.47 33.14
C ALA A 2 59.81 29.80 32.30
N THR A 3 59.65 28.52 32.44
CA THR A 3 58.38 27.82 32.57
C THR A 3 57.66 28.25 33.85
N PRO A 4 56.33 28.17 33.92
CA PRO A 4 55.76 27.17 34.80
C PRO A 4 54.48 26.49 34.36
N THR A 5 54.48 25.21 34.66
CA THR A 5 53.55 24.40 35.50
C THR A 5 52.17 24.10 34.99
N GLU A 6 52.02 22.80 34.75
CA GLU A 6 50.79 22.01 34.81
C GLU A 6 49.93 22.28 36.04
N LYS A 7 48.61 22.27 35.81
CA LYS A 7 47.68 21.82 36.83
C LYS A 7 46.63 20.91 36.18
N GLU A 8 46.75 19.62 36.46
CA GLU A 8 45.66 18.69 36.41
C GLU A 8 44.45 19.21 37.18
N ASN A 9 43.30 19.10 36.56
CA ASN A 9 42.05 19.00 37.28
C ASN A 9 41.17 17.92 36.64
N SER A 10 41.16 16.78 37.28
CA SER A 10 40.20 15.74 37.14
C SER A 10 38.80 16.25 37.51
N VAL A 11 37.85 16.22 36.60
CA VAL A 11 36.43 16.33 36.93
C VAL A 11 35.67 15.25 36.15
N SER A 12 35.32 14.28 36.94
CA SER A 12 34.10 13.45 36.96
C SER A 12 33.18 13.57 35.77
N GLY A 13 32.94 12.42 35.13
CA GLY A 13 31.87 12.21 34.17
C GLY A 13 30.49 12.40 34.80
N ALA A 14 29.71 13.25 34.24
CA ALA A 14 28.29 13.35 34.44
C ALA A 14 27.66 13.81 33.13
N ASP A 15 26.84 12.94 32.60
CA ASP A 15 25.70 13.19 31.72
C ASP A 15 25.64 14.56 31.03
N LYS A 16 26.10 14.62 29.79
CA LYS A 16 25.67 15.66 28.86
C LYS A 16 24.52 15.10 28.04
N LEU A 17 23.32 15.37 28.50
CA LEU A 17 22.13 15.41 27.68
C LEU A 17 22.39 16.38 26.51
N ASP A 18 22.56 15.86 25.30
CA ASP A 18 22.65 16.68 24.10
C ASP A 18 21.26 17.29 23.81
N ASP A 19 21.05 18.49 24.38
CA ASP A 19 19.99 19.39 23.96
C ASP A 19 20.35 19.88 22.53
N VAL A 20 19.80 19.24 21.53
CA VAL A 20 19.90 19.70 20.14
C VAL A 20 19.07 20.97 20.02
N LYS A 21 19.70 22.11 20.21
CA LYS A 21 19.15 23.42 19.82
C LYS A 21 19.20 23.52 18.29
N LEU A 22 18.06 23.31 17.64
CA LEU A 22 17.90 23.66 16.24
C LEU A 22 17.71 25.18 16.12
N GLU A 23 18.75 25.90 15.70
CA GLU A 23 18.66 27.32 15.29
C GLU A 23 17.89 27.41 13.97
N VAL A 24 16.68 27.95 14.02
CA VAL A 24 15.93 28.34 12.82
C VAL A 24 16.45 29.67 12.32
N GLN A 25 16.93 29.72 11.07
CA GLN A 25 17.35 30.99 10.44
C GLN A 25 16.15 31.95 10.29
N PRO A 26 16.29 33.23 10.64
CA PRO A 26 15.21 34.20 10.56
C PRO A 26 15.03 34.68 9.11
N GLY A 27 13.89 34.34 8.52
CA GLY A 27 13.56 34.86 7.19
C GLY A 27 12.36 34.22 6.51
N GLN A 28 11.24 34.05 7.19
CA GLN A 28 9.91 33.94 6.54
C GLN A 28 8.80 34.16 7.59
N ASN A 29 7.89 35.08 7.27
CA ASN A 29 6.69 35.37 8.06
C ASN A 29 5.88 34.09 8.27
N THR A 30 6.00 33.51 9.46
CA THR A 30 5.13 32.44 9.95
C THR A 30 4.55 32.94 11.25
N ASP A 31 3.23 32.91 11.37
CA ASP A 31 2.55 33.01 12.64
C ASP A 31 3.25 32.09 13.62
N GLU A 32 3.81 32.65 14.70
CA GLU A 32 4.68 31.97 15.66
C GLU A 32 3.94 30.81 16.33
N ALA A 33 4.09 29.61 15.78
CA ALA A 33 3.80 28.41 16.55
C ALA A 33 4.85 28.30 17.66
N PRO A 34 4.49 28.09 18.92
CA PRO A 34 5.45 27.99 20.01
C PRO A 34 6.43 26.84 19.68
N LEU A 35 7.74 27.13 19.77
CA LEU A 35 8.81 26.15 19.60
C LEU A 35 8.69 25.10 20.72
N THR A 36 7.92 24.07 20.45
CA THR A 36 7.77 22.97 21.39
C THR A 36 9.06 22.15 21.33
N THR A 37 9.93 22.32 22.32
CA THR A 37 11.10 21.47 22.49
C THR A 37 10.63 20.07 22.93
N PHE A 38 11.06 19.03 22.22
CA PHE A 38 10.75 17.65 22.54
C PHE A 38 12.03 16.79 22.49
N THR A 39 12.04 15.73 23.29
CA THR A 39 13.17 14.80 23.33
C THR A 39 13.05 13.75 22.23
N ALA A 40 14.19 13.13 21.86
CA ALA A 40 14.20 12.02 20.90
C ALA A 40 13.39 10.79 21.41
N GLU A 41 13.27 10.63 22.72
CA GLU A 41 12.46 9.57 23.33
C GLU A 41 10.95 9.83 23.14
N GLU A 42 10.50 11.07 23.38
CA GLU A 42 9.12 11.48 23.13
C GLU A 42 8.74 11.30 21.66
N GLU A 43 9.63 11.67 20.74
CA GLU A 43 9.41 11.48 19.31
C GLU A 43 9.29 10.01 18.95
N ARG A 44 10.18 9.14 19.43
CA ARG A 44 10.13 7.69 19.18
C ARG A 44 8.85 7.06 19.73
N ALA A 45 8.44 7.44 20.94
CA ALA A 45 7.22 6.94 21.54
C ALA A 45 5.98 7.32 20.75
N LEU A 46 5.93 8.58 20.24
CA LEU A 46 4.86 9.06 19.38
C LEU A 46 4.82 8.27 18.07
N VAL A 47 5.97 8.14 17.39
CA VAL A 47 6.07 7.42 16.12
C VAL A 47 5.67 5.96 16.28
N TRP A 48 6.13 5.28 17.33
CA TRP A 48 5.71 3.92 17.64
C TRP A 48 4.20 3.77 17.81
N LYS A 49 3.57 4.72 18.51
CA LYS A 49 2.13 4.73 18.73
C LYS A 49 1.36 4.93 17.40
N GLN A 50 1.87 5.79 16.53
CA GLN A 50 1.34 6.00 15.18
C GLN A 50 1.51 4.74 14.32
N ASP A 51 2.68 4.13 14.33
CA ASP A 51 3.00 2.93 13.58
C ASP A 51 2.06 1.76 13.96
N MET A 52 1.85 1.54 15.26
CA MET A 52 0.96 0.47 15.73
C MET A 52 -0.51 0.66 15.32
N ALA A 53 -0.95 1.90 15.12
CA ALA A 53 -2.34 2.18 14.72
C ALA A 53 -2.52 2.19 13.19
N ILE A 54 -1.53 2.68 12.45
CA ILE A 54 -1.68 2.97 11.02
C ILE A 54 -1.15 1.83 10.15
N LEU A 55 0.06 1.31 10.45
CA LEU A 55 0.72 0.37 9.54
C LEU A 55 0.03 -0.99 9.42
N PRO A 56 -0.39 -1.66 10.52
CA PRO A 56 -1.07 -2.95 10.39
C PRO A 56 -2.36 -2.84 9.58
N LEU A 57 -3.12 -1.76 9.80
CA LEU A 57 -4.36 -1.54 9.08
C LEU A 57 -4.11 -1.21 7.60
N SER A 58 -3.14 -0.33 7.30
CA SER A 58 -2.75 0.01 5.92
C SER A 58 -2.20 -1.20 5.16
N ALA A 59 -1.39 -2.04 5.82
CA ALA A 59 -0.88 -3.27 5.25
C ALA A 59 -2.01 -4.29 4.98
N ALA A 60 -2.97 -4.43 5.91
CA ALA A 60 -4.13 -5.29 5.73
C ALA A 60 -5.03 -4.82 4.55
N ILE A 61 -5.25 -3.52 4.44
CA ILE A 61 -5.99 -2.91 3.32
C ILE A 61 -5.30 -3.24 1.99
N TYR A 62 -3.99 -3.04 1.91
CA TYR A 62 -3.24 -3.28 0.69
C TYR A 62 -3.10 -4.77 0.36
N PHE A 63 -2.98 -5.62 1.40
CA PHE A 63 -3.03 -7.07 1.26
C PHE A 63 -4.33 -7.54 0.59
N LEU A 64 -5.48 -7.10 1.08
CA LEU A 64 -6.78 -7.46 0.51
C LEU A 64 -6.94 -6.94 -0.93
N CYS A 65 -6.54 -5.70 -1.18
CA CYS A 65 -6.55 -5.11 -2.51
C CYS A 65 -5.72 -5.94 -3.50
N TYR A 66 -4.52 -6.34 -3.12
CA TYR A 66 -3.64 -7.11 -3.99
C TYR A 66 -4.13 -8.55 -4.20
N LEU A 67 -4.75 -9.14 -3.18
CA LEU A 67 -5.38 -10.45 -3.27
C LEU A 67 -6.52 -10.43 -4.30
N ASP A 68 -7.46 -9.49 -4.17
CA ASP A 68 -8.58 -9.32 -5.09
C ASP A 68 -8.12 -9.08 -6.55
N ARG A 69 -7.03 -8.34 -6.73
CA ARG A 69 -6.43 -8.04 -8.04
C ARG A 69 -5.85 -9.29 -8.70
N SER A 70 -5.15 -10.14 -7.95
CA SER A 70 -4.45 -11.31 -8.48
C SER A 70 -5.38 -12.49 -8.78
N ASN A 71 -6.56 -12.52 -8.16
CA ASN A 71 -7.49 -13.65 -8.24
C ASN A 71 -7.98 -14.01 -9.63
N ILE A 72 -8.02 -13.09 -10.56
CA ILE A 72 -8.42 -13.41 -11.92
C ILE A 72 -7.43 -14.37 -12.60
N GLY A 73 -6.16 -14.29 -12.24
CA GLY A 73 -5.14 -15.25 -12.70
C GLY A 73 -5.41 -16.66 -12.18
N ASN A 74 -5.81 -16.75 -10.91
CA ASN A 74 -6.20 -18.01 -10.27
C ASN A 74 -7.49 -18.57 -10.90
N ALA A 75 -8.53 -17.75 -11.05
CA ALA A 75 -9.82 -18.14 -11.62
C ALA A 75 -9.72 -18.69 -13.05
N LYS A 76 -8.69 -18.27 -13.80
CA LYS A 76 -8.44 -18.72 -15.17
C LYS A 76 -8.11 -20.21 -15.27
N ILE A 77 -7.37 -20.74 -14.29
CA ILE A 77 -6.85 -22.12 -14.35
C ILE A 77 -7.49 -23.04 -13.30
N LEU A 78 -8.23 -22.48 -12.35
CA LEU A 78 -8.85 -23.24 -11.26
C LEU A 78 -9.86 -24.25 -11.82
N ASN A 79 -9.62 -25.55 -11.59
CA ASN A 79 -10.45 -26.65 -12.09
C ASN A 79 -10.58 -26.71 -13.64
N SER A 80 -9.54 -26.32 -14.37
CA SER A 80 -9.54 -26.29 -15.84
C SER A 80 -9.66 -27.69 -16.46
N SER A 81 -9.15 -28.73 -15.80
CA SER A 81 -9.29 -30.13 -16.25
C SER A 81 -10.75 -30.59 -16.32
N THR A 82 -11.62 -30.09 -15.46
CA THR A 82 -13.05 -30.36 -15.45
C THR A 82 -13.88 -29.39 -16.28
N LYS A 83 -13.24 -28.39 -16.93
CA LYS A 83 -13.89 -27.30 -17.67
C LYS A 83 -14.80 -26.41 -16.80
N ASN A 84 -14.57 -26.40 -15.47
CA ASN A 84 -15.28 -25.58 -14.52
C ASN A 84 -14.45 -24.34 -14.13
N ASP A 85 -13.55 -23.92 -15.03
CA ASP A 85 -12.79 -22.68 -14.93
C ASP A 85 -13.57 -21.49 -15.51
N MET A 86 -13.15 -20.30 -15.16
CA MET A 86 -13.82 -19.06 -15.58
C MET A 86 -13.91 -18.93 -17.10
N GLN A 87 -12.85 -19.28 -17.86
CA GLN A 87 -12.85 -19.15 -19.32
C GLN A 87 -13.82 -20.11 -20.00
N SER A 88 -13.85 -21.37 -19.54
CA SER A 88 -14.71 -22.41 -20.10
C SER A 88 -16.19 -22.11 -19.86
N GLU A 89 -16.57 -21.73 -18.63
CA GLU A 89 -17.96 -21.44 -18.29
C GLU A 89 -18.52 -20.17 -18.92
N THR A 90 -17.67 -19.15 -19.07
CA THR A 90 -18.10 -17.87 -19.65
C THR A 90 -17.90 -17.81 -21.18
N HIS A 91 -17.45 -18.92 -21.78
CA HIS A 91 -17.12 -19.03 -23.21
C HIS A 91 -16.17 -17.91 -23.68
N THR A 92 -15.21 -17.53 -22.81
CA THR A 92 -14.28 -16.43 -23.06
C THR A 92 -12.99 -16.96 -23.66
N THR A 93 -12.60 -16.44 -24.82
CA THR A 93 -11.30 -16.79 -25.43
C THR A 93 -10.14 -16.20 -24.64
N SER A 94 -8.94 -16.77 -24.77
CA SER A 94 -7.73 -16.22 -24.11
C SER A 94 -7.44 -14.77 -24.53
N TYR A 95 -7.77 -14.39 -25.75
CA TYR A 95 -7.66 -13.02 -26.22
C TYR A 95 -8.66 -12.07 -25.51
N GLN A 96 -9.91 -12.46 -25.41
CA GLN A 96 -10.94 -11.71 -24.68
C GLN A 96 -10.61 -11.59 -23.19
N PHE A 97 -10.07 -12.65 -22.59
CA PHE A 97 -9.60 -12.60 -21.20
C PHE A 97 -8.49 -11.56 -21.00
N THR A 98 -7.53 -11.52 -21.94
CA THR A 98 -6.48 -10.48 -21.93
C THR A 98 -7.05 -9.07 -22.07
N ILE A 99 -8.08 -8.89 -22.90
CA ILE A 99 -8.79 -7.60 -23.03
C ILE A 99 -9.41 -7.21 -21.66
N ALA A 100 -10.07 -8.14 -20.95
CA ALA A 100 -10.64 -7.83 -19.65
C ALA A 100 -9.58 -7.40 -18.62
N LEU A 101 -8.36 -7.97 -18.67
CA LEU A 101 -7.23 -7.53 -17.87
C LEU A 101 -6.76 -6.12 -18.25
N LEU A 102 -6.64 -5.83 -19.55
CA LEU A 102 -6.22 -4.52 -20.05
C LEU A 102 -7.24 -3.43 -19.70
N VAL A 103 -8.54 -3.70 -19.81
CA VAL A 103 -9.61 -2.75 -19.50
C VAL A 103 -9.55 -2.35 -18.01
N PHE A 104 -9.24 -3.29 -17.12
CA PHE A 104 -8.98 -2.96 -15.71
C PHE A 104 -7.81 -1.97 -15.55
N LEU A 105 -6.68 -2.23 -16.22
CA LEU A 105 -5.49 -1.35 -16.14
C LEU A 105 -5.76 0.03 -16.72
N VAL A 106 -6.51 0.12 -17.83
CA VAL A 106 -6.90 1.39 -18.43
C VAL A 106 -7.81 2.19 -17.49
N ALA A 107 -8.81 1.54 -16.91
CA ALA A 107 -9.68 2.18 -15.93
C ALA A 107 -8.87 2.65 -14.69
N TYR A 108 -7.97 1.81 -14.19
CA TYR A 108 -7.07 2.16 -13.10
C TYR A 108 -6.27 3.43 -13.40
N ALA A 109 -5.61 3.49 -14.56
CA ALA A 109 -4.80 4.66 -14.95
C ALA A 109 -5.63 5.94 -15.11
N ILE A 110 -6.86 5.85 -15.64
CA ILE A 110 -7.74 7.01 -15.85
C ILE A 110 -8.24 7.56 -14.50
N PHE A 111 -8.65 6.68 -13.58
CA PHE A 111 -9.32 7.08 -12.33
C PHE A 111 -8.37 7.30 -11.16
N GLU A 112 -7.08 6.99 -11.28
CA GLU A 112 -6.07 7.19 -10.23
C GLU A 112 -5.98 8.66 -9.79
N VAL A 113 -5.81 9.58 -10.73
CA VAL A 113 -5.70 11.02 -10.43
C VAL A 113 -7.02 11.59 -9.89
N PRO A 114 -8.20 11.37 -10.51
CA PRO A 114 -9.48 11.80 -9.95
C PRO A 114 -9.73 11.30 -8.52
N SER A 115 -9.43 10.04 -8.24
CA SER A 115 -9.60 9.47 -6.90
C SER A 115 -8.72 10.16 -5.86
N ASN A 116 -7.46 10.46 -6.20
CA ASN A 116 -6.55 11.17 -5.30
C ASN A 116 -6.96 12.64 -5.07
N ILE A 117 -7.57 13.29 -6.05
CA ILE A 117 -8.15 14.62 -5.86
C ILE A 117 -9.32 14.57 -4.88
N LEU A 118 -10.15 13.53 -4.95
CA LEU A 118 -11.25 13.33 -4.00
C LEU A 118 -10.74 13.02 -2.60
N LEU A 119 -9.69 12.22 -2.47
CA LEU A 119 -9.04 11.95 -1.18
C LEU A 119 -8.56 13.24 -0.48
N LYS A 120 -8.04 14.21 -1.26
CA LYS A 120 -7.63 15.53 -0.72
C LYS A 120 -8.80 16.37 -0.18
N LYS A 121 -10.00 16.17 -0.73
CA LYS A 121 -11.20 16.93 -0.35
C LYS A 121 -12.03 16.25 0.71
N LEU A 122 -11.92 14.94 0.83
CA LEU A 122 -12.67 14.11 1.75
C LEU A 122 -11.79 13.66 2.92
N ARG A 123 -12.40 13.10 3.93
CA ARG A 123 -11.67 12.46 5.04
C ARG A 123 -11.05 11.14 4.55
N PRO A 124 -9.73 10.91 4.78
CA PRO A 124 -9.05 9.71 4.32
C PRO A 124 -9.73 8.41 4.72
N SER A 125 -10.13 8.27 6.00
CA SER A 125 -10.79 7.06 6.50
C SER A 125 -12.07 6.73 5.74
N ARG A 126 -12.90 7.75 5.50
CA ARG A 126 -14.19 7.57 4.80
C ARG A 126 -14.01 7.25 3.33
N TRP A 127 -13.06 7.92 2.67
CA TRP A 127 -12.79 7.70 1.26
C TRP A 127 -12.20 6.30 1.01
N ILE A 128 -11.19 5.91 1.79
CA ILE A 128 -10.57 4.59 1.70
C ILE A 128 -11.60 3.49 2.00
N ALA A 129 -12.41 3.65 3.05
CA ALA A 129 -13.47 2.71 3.39
C ALA A 129 -14.52 2.58 2.28
N PHE A 130 -14.92 3.70 1.66
CA PHE A 130 -15.83 3.69 0.51
C PHE A 130 -15.24 2.94 -0.69
N LEU A 131 -13.97 3.19 -1.01
CA LEU A 131 -13.28 2.46 -2.07
C LEU A 131 -13.24 0.97 -1.77
N MET A 132 -12.85 0.59 -0.52
CA MET A 132 -12.79 -0.80 -0.08
C MET A 132 -14.13 -1.52 -0.21
N PHE A 133 -15.19 -0.91 0.28
CA PHE A 133 -16.53 -1.50 0.18
C PHE A 133 -16.95 -1.68 -1.27
N SER A 134 -16.68 -0.65 -2.11
CA SER A 134 -17.06 -0.66 -3.52
C SER A 134 -16.33 -1.75 -4.30
N TRP A 135 -14.99 -1.83 -4.20
CA TRP A 135 -14.27 -2.86 -4.92
C TRP A 135 -14.59 -4.27 -4.40
N GLY A 136 -14.75 -4.45 -3.07
CA GLY A 136 -15.13 -5.74 -2.49
C GLY A 136 -16.49 -6.23 -3.02
N ALA A 137 -17.49 -5.33 -3.07
CA ALA A 137 -18.80 -5.64 -3.64
C ALA A 137 -18.73 -5.97 -5.14
N ILE A 138 -17.89 -5.24 -5.89
CA ILE A 138 -17.66 -5.48 -7.31
C ILE A 138 -16.96 -6.84 -7.54
N THR A 139 -15.98 -7.18 -6.68
CA THR A 139 -15.30 -8.48 -6.69
C THR A 139 -16.31 -9.63 -6.45
N ILE A 140 -17.19 -9.49 -5.46
CA ILE A 140 -18.28 -10.46 -5.26
C ILE A 140 -19.17 -10.56 -6.52
N GLY A 141 -19.51 -9.42 -7.11
CA GLY A 141 -20.29 -9.34 -8.35
C GLY A 141 -19.63 -10.04 -9.53
N LEU A 142 -18.28 -10.09 -9.57
CA LEU A 142 -17.55 -10.81 -10.61
C LEU A 142 -17.83 -12.32 -10.56
N GLY A 143 -18.03 -12.89 -9.38
CA GLY A 143 -18.47 -14.28 -9.20
C GLY A 143 -19.85 -14.60 -9.82
N GLY A 144 -20.68 -13.59 -10.08
CA GLY A 144 -21.98 -13.72 -10.73
C GLY A 144 -21.95 -13.58 -12.26
N THR A 145 -20.79 -13.30 -12.86
CA THR A 145 -20.69 -13.08 -14.31
C THR A 145 -20.78 -14.38 -15.10
N SER A 146 -21.33 -14.30 -16.31
CA SER A 146 -21.52 -15.45 -17.21
C SER A 146 -21.09 -15.18 -18.65
N THR A 147 -20.73 -13.94 -18.99
CA THR A 147 -20.37 -13.55 -20.35
C THR A 147 -19.18 -12.60 -20.38
N PHE A 148 -18.43 -12.58 -21.48
CA PHE A 148 -17.30 -11.68 -21.68
C PHE A 148 -17.64 -10.19 -21.45
N PRO A 149 -18.75 -9.62 -21.97
CA PRO A 149 -19.07 -8.22 -21.71
C PRO A 149 -19.31 -7.91 -20.23
N GLN A 150 -19.93 -8.85 -19.48
CA GLN A 150 -20.13 -8.68 -18.03
C GLN A 150 -18.80 -8.67 -17.29
N ILE A 151 -17.90 -9.62 -17.60
CA ILE A 151 -16.55 -9.66 -17.01
C ILE A 151 -15.81 -8.35 -17.28
N THR A 152 -15.83 -7.89 -18.52
CA THR A 152 -15.12 -6.67 -18.92
C THR A 152 -15.69 -5.43 -18.23
N GLY A 153 -17.02 -5.32 -18.15
CA GLY A 153 -17.69 -4.22 -17.45
C GLY A 153 -17.38 -4.19 -15.94
N VAL A 154 -17.46 -5.36 -15.29
CA VAL A 154 -17.12 -5.48 -13.86
C VAL A 154 -15.64 -5.20 -13.61
N ARG A 155 -14.74 -5.63 -14.51
CA ARG A 155 -13.30 -5.33 -14.45
C ARG A 155 -13.01 -3.85 -14.64
N PHE A 156 -13.74 -3.15 -15.50
CA PHE A 156 -13.64 -1.70 -15.64
C PHE A 156 -14.00 -1.00 -14.32
N LEU A 157 -15.14 -1.37 -13.72
CA LEU A 157 -15.59 -0.82 -12.45
C LEU A 157 -14.59 -1.13 -11.32
N LEU A 158 -14.06 -2.35 -11.28
CA LEU A 158 -13.06 -2.74 -10.29
C LEU A 158 -11.80 -1.86 -10.39
N GLY A 159 -11.28 -1.66 -11.61
CA GLY A 159 -10.14 -0.77 -11.85
C GLY A 159 -10.41 0.67 -11.43
N MET A 160 -11.62 1.18 -11.67
CA MET A 160 -12.04 2.52 -11.29
C MET A 160 -11.99 2.75 -9.76
N PHE A 161 -12.53 1.82 -8.98
CA PHE A 161 -12.59 1.96 -7.53
C PHE A 161 -11.29 1.58 -6.82
N GLU A 162 -10.48 0.72 -7.41
CA GLU A 162 -9.20 0.29 -6.83
C GLU A 162 -8.07 1.31 -7.08
N ALA A 163 -8.18 2.13 -8.13
CA ALA A 163 -7.13 3.02 -8.64
C ALA A 163 -6.56 4.00 -7.60
N GLY A 164 -7.40 4.51 -6.71
CA GLY A 164 -6.99 5.54 -5.76
C GLY A 164 -6.34 5.02 -4.48
N LEU A 165 -6.28 3.71 -4.27
CA LEU A 165 -5.89 3.18 -2.97
C LEU A 165 -4.41 3.38 -2.67
N PHE A 166 -3.52 2.84 -3.49
CA PHE A 166 -2.08 2.88 -3.18
C PHE A 166 -1.51 4.30 -3.15
N PRO A 167 -1.72 5.14 -4.19
CA PRO A 167 -1.30 6.53 -4.11
C PRO A 167 -1.97 7.30 -2.97
N GLY A 168 -3.22 6.95 -2.66
CA GLY A 168 -3.96 7.50 -1.53
C GLY A 168 -3.34 7.15 -0.19
N LEU A 169 -2.91 5.91 0.02
CA LEU A 169 -2.18 5.50 1.22
C LEU A 169 -0.84 6.21 1.34
N VAL A 170 -0.08 6.32 0.25
CA VAL A 170 1.19 7.06 0.24
C VAL A 170 0.96 8.53 0.61
N TYR A 171 -0.07 9.17 0.05
CA TYR A 171 -0.45 10.53 0.39
C TYR A 171 -0.92 10.64 1.85
N TYR A 172 -1.72 9.69 2.33
CA TYR A 172 -2.16 9.63 3.72
C TYR A 172 -1.00 9.57 4.72
N LEU A 173 0.06 8.80 4.40
CA LEU A 173 1.27 8.76 5.23
C LEU A 173 1.98 10.12 5.34
N THR A 174 1.77 11.04 4.41
CA THR A 174 2.38 12.39 4.50
C THR A 174 1.82 13.23 5.64
N PHE A 175 0.64 12.92 6.14
CA PHE A 175 0.02 13.61 7.29
C PHE A 175 0.62 13.17 8.63
N TRP A 176 1.29 12.01 8.66
CA TRP A 176 1.73 11.35 9.89
C TRP A 176 3.25 11.30 10.03
N TYR A 177 3.98 11.26 8.91
CA TYR A 177 5.40 10.92 8.90
C TYR A 177 6.24 11.90 8.08
N LYS A 178 7.48 12.14 8.55
CA LYS A 178 8.50 12.88 7.83
C LYS A 178 8.88 12.18 6.52
N ALA A 179 9.44 12.91 5.54
CA ALA A 179 9.82 12.36 4.23
C ALA A 179 10.75 11.14 4.33
N GLU A 180 11.73 11.18 5.22
CA GLU A 180 12.70 10.10 5.46
C GLU A 180 12.06 8.84 6.05
N GLU A 181 11.05 9.01 6.91
CA GLU A 181 10.37 7.93 7.60
C GLU A 181 9.38 7.18 6.71
N ARG A 182 8.82 7.86 5.71
CA ARG A 182 7.77 7.30 4.81
C ARG A 182 8.27 6.13 3.99
N SER A 183 9.52 6.17 3.52
CA SER A 183 10.07 5.14 2.64
C SER A 183 10.00 3.74 3.24
N VAL A 184 10.36 3.59 4.52
CA VAL A 184 10.29 2.29 5.23
C VAL A 184 8.85 1.82 5.39
N ARG A 185 7.93 2.75 5.68
CA ARG A 185 6.51 2.43 5.87
C ARG A 185 5.81 2.05 4.59
N VAL A 186 6.13 2.73 3.49
CA VAL A 186 5.67 2.35 2.15
C VAL A 186 6.21 0.97 1.77
N ALA A 187 7.49 0.68 2.06
CA ALA A 187 8.07 -0.64 1.82
C ALA A 187 7.35 -1.74 2.61
N PHE A 188 6.99 -1.48 3.88
CA PHE A 188 6.21 -2.41 4.70
C PHE A 188 4.81 -2.69 4.10
N ILE A 189 4.12 -1.63 3.63
CA ILE A 189 2.83 -1.80 2.95
C ILE A 189 3.00 -2.60 1.65
N LEU A 190 4.03 -2.31 0.84
CA LEU A 190 4.31 -3.06 -0.38
C LEU A 190 4.67 -4.52 -0.13
N ALA A 191 5.37 -4.84 0.97
CA ALA A 191 5.68 -6.22 1.34
C ALA A 191 4.41 -7.05 1.56
N SER A 192 3.31 -6.43 2.00
CA SER A 192 2.02 -7.12 2.14
C SER A 192 1.46 -7.64 0.81
N ALA A 193 1.81 -7.03 -0.33
CA ALA A 193 1.44 -7.54 -1.66
C ALA A 193 2.13 -8.86 -1.98
N THR A 194 3.40 -9.01 -1.61
CA THR A 194 4.12 -10.28 -1.80
C THR A 194 3.50 -11.39 -0.94
N LEU A 195 3.13 -11.04 0.29
CA LEU A 195 2.41 -11.95 1.19
C LEU A 195 1.05 -12.34 0.59
N ALA A 196 0.30 -11.38 0.02
CA ALA A 196 -0.97 -11.63 -0.66
C ALA A 196 -0.81 -12.60 -1.85
N GLY A 197 0.29 -12.49 -2.61
CA GLY A 197 0.60 -13.43 -3.69
C GLY A 197 0.76 -14.87 -3.20
N ALA A 198 1.46 -15.07 -2.08
CA ALA A 198 1.60 -16.39 -1.46
C ALA A 198 0.26 -16.93 -0.94
N PHE A 199 -0.49 -16.10 -0.23
CA PHE A 199 -1.80 -16.49 0.31
C PHE A 199 -2.83 -16.75 -0.78
N GLY A 200 -2.84 -15.97 -1.86
CA GLY A 200 -3.78 -16.12 -2.98
C GLY A 200 -3.71 -17.51 -3.62
N GLY A 201 -2.51 -18.04 -3.85
CA GLY A 201 -2.35 -19.40 -4.34
C GLY A 201 -2.84 -20.46 -3.37
N ALA A 202 -2.52 -20.32 -2.08
CA ALA A 202 -2.99 -21.27 -1.05
C ALA A 202 -4.51 -21.21 -0.88
N LEU A 203 -5.12 -20.03 -0.89
CA LEU A 203 -6.57 -19.85 -0.83
C LEU A 203 -7.26 -20.43 -2.07
N ALA A 204 -6.73 -20.14 -3.26
CA ALA A 204 -7.26 -20.70 -4.51
C ALA A 204 -7.20 -22.23 -4.50
N TYR A 205 -6.12 -22.83 -3.97
CA TYR A 205 -6.03 -24.27 -3.77
C TYR A 205 -7.15 -24.78 -2.84
N ALA A 206 -7.34 -24.17 -1.67
CA ALA A 206 -8.36 -24.59 -0.71
C ALA A 206 -9.78 -24.42 -1.27
N ILE A 207 -10.06 -23.27 -1.91
CA ILE A 207 -11.36 -22.96 -2.50
C ILE A 207 -11.64 -23.85 -3.73
N GLY A 208 -10.60 -24.30 -4.43
CA GLY A 208 -10.73 -25.24 -5.55
C GLY A 208 -11.45 -26.55 -5.20
N HIS A 209 -11.38 -26.98 -3.93
CA HIS A 209 -12.11 -28.13 -3.43
C HIS A 209 -13.61 -27.87 -3.24
N MET A 210 -14.06 -26.62 -3.27
CA MET A 210 -15.47 -26.25 -3.18
C MET A 210 -16.20 -26.29 -4.53
N ASN A 211 -15.56 -26.84 -5.57
CA ASN A 211 -16.18 -26.94 -6.89
C ASN A 211 -17.47 -27.75 -6.85
N GLY A 212 -18.57 -27.16 -7.34
CA GLY A 212 -19.90 -27.78 -7.32
C GLY A 212 -20.70 -27.58 -6.03
N VAL A 213 -20.12 -27.00 -4.98
CA VAL A 213 -20.84 -26.69 -3.74
C VAL A 213 -21.94 -25.66 -4.05
N HIS A 214 -23.17 -25.96 -3.64
CA HIS A 214 -24.36 -25.18 -3.96
C HIS A 214 -24.57 -24.91 -5.47
N GLY A 215 -24.03 -25.78 -6.33
CA GLY A 215 -24.15 -25.65 -7.79
C GLY A 215 -23.25 -24.54 -8.38
N LEU A 216 -22.30 -23.98 -7.61
CA LEU A 216 -21.38 -22.97 -8.07
C LEU A 216 -19.98 -23.56 -8.31
N SER A 217 -19.33 -23.09 -9.35
CA SER A 217 -17.93 -23.42 -9.64
C SER A 217 -16.99 -22.78 -8.64
N ALA A 218 -15.82 -23.40 -8.41
CA ALA A 218 -14.84 -22.92 -7.44
C ALA A 218 -14.36 -21.48 -7.72
N TRP A 219 -14.22 -21.07 -8.98
CA TRP A 219 -13.81 -19.71 -9.32
C TRP A 219 -14.83 -18.63 -8.89
N ARG A 220 -16.13 -18.97 -8.84
CA ARG A 220 -17.17 -18.08 -8.32
C ARG A 220 -17.05 -17.92 -6.81
N TRP A 221 -16.81 -19.03 -6.10
CA TRP A 221 -16.51 -19.00 -4.67
C TRP A 221 -15.26 -18.20 -4.35
N LEU A 222 -14.24 -18.27 -5.21
CA LEU A 222 -13.00 -17.49 -5.05
C LEU A 222 -13.32 -15.98 -4.94
N PHE A 223 -14.05 -15.43 -5.88
CA PHE A 223 -14.43 -14.01 -5.86
C PHE A 223 -15.37 -13.63 -4.70
N ILE A 224 -16.30 -14.52 -4.34
CA ILE A 224 -17.23 -14.29 -3.22
C ILE A 224 -16.48 -14.28 -1.89
N LEU A 225 -15.65 -15.28 -1.64
CA LEU A 225 -14.96 -15.47 -0.36
C LEU A 225 -13.81 -14.45 -0.15
N GLU A 226 -13.22 -13.91 -1.20
CA GLU A 226 -12.17 -12.91 -1.08
C GLU A 226 -12.71 -11.47 -1.11
N GLY A 227 -13.80 -11.21 -1.85
CA GLY A 227 -14.46 -9.91 -1.82
C GLY A 227 -15.20 -9.62 -0.50
N LEU A 228 -15.67 -10.66 0.20
CA LEU A 228 -16.39 -10.49 1.45
C LEU A 228 -15.51 -9.89 2.58
N PRO A 229 -14.27 -10.38 2.85
CA PRO A 229 -13.36 -9.74 3.79
C PRO A 229 -13.06 -8.28 3.45
N SER A 230 -12.93 -7.93 2.16
CA SER A 230 -12.72 -6.55 1.72
C SER A 230 -13.90 -5.65 2.11
N CYS A 231 -15.16 -6.11 1.89
CA CYS A 231 -16.34 -5.39 2.32
C CYS A 231 -16.43 -5.25 3.84
N LEU A 232 -16.16 -6.33 4.60
CA LEU A 232 -16.22 -6.31 6.06
C LEU A 232 -15.12 -5.41 6.66
N SER A 233 -13.90 -5.47 6.11
CA SER A 233 -12.79 -4.63 6.56
C SER A 233 -13.01 -3.15 6.27
N ALA A 234 -13.83 -2.79 5.29
CA ALA A 234 -14.21 -1.40 5.04
C ALA A 234 -14.87 -0.75 6.25
N PHE A 235 -15.71 -1.49 6.99
CA PHE A 235 -16.30 -0.99 8.24
C PHE A 235 -15.24 -0.80 9.31
N ALA A 236 -14.28 -1.72 9.44
CA ALA A 236 -13.16 -1.55 10.37
C ALA A 236 -12.32 -0.31 10.02
N VAL A 237 -12.03 -0.08 8.75
CA VAL A 237 -11.30 1.11 8.27
C VAL A 237 -12.06 2.39 8.59
N TRP A 238 -13.36 2.42 8.37
CA TRP A 238 -14.19 3.58 8.67
C TRP A 238 -14.09 4.06 10.12
N PHE A 239 -13.97 3.13 11.08
CA PHE A 239 -13.97 3.45 12.51
C PHE A 239 -12.57 3.48 13.13
N LEU A 240 -11.63 2.70 12.61
CA LEU A 240 -10.31 2.51 13.22
C LEU A 240 -9.20 3.34 12.58
N LEU A 241 -9.31 3.68 11.27
CA LEU A 241 -8.28 4.47 10.60
C LEU A 241 -8.40 5.94 11.06
N PRO A 242 -7.38 6.51 11.71
CA PRO A 242 -7.41 7.91 12.09
C PRO A 242 -7.24 8.80 10.86
N ASP A 243 -7.97 9.92 10.78
CA ASP A 243 -7.90 10.84 9.65
C ASP A 243 -6.64 11.72 9.71
N PHE A 244 -6.50 12.47 10.79
CA PHE A 244 -5.41 13.44 10.99
C PHE A 244 -4.87 13.36 12.43
N PRO A 245 -3.58 13.69 12.65
CA PRO A 245 -2.99 13.71 13.99
C PRO A 245 -3.73 14.63 14.97
N GLU A 246 -4.24 15.76 14.47
CA GLU A 246 -4.94 16.78 15.25
C GLU A 246 -6.26 16.27 15.83
N GLU A 247 -6.98 15.49 15.04
CA GLU A 247 -8.31 14.98 15.39
C GLU A 247 -8.26 13.62 16.13
N TRP A 248 -7.09 12.98 16.17
CA TRP A 248 -7.00 11.64 16.74
C TRP A 248 -7.10 11.66 18.27
N SER A 249 -8.18 11.12 18.79
CA SER A 249 -8.51 11.11 20.22
C SER A 249 -7.51 10.36 21.11
N ARG A 250 -6.73 9.45 20.54
CA ARG A 250 -5.72 8.69 21.30
C ARG A 250 -4.44 9.47 21.55
N LEU A 251 -4.21 10.60 20.87
CA LEU A 251 -3.07 11.47 21.13
C LEU A 251 -3.40 12.47 22.25
N SER A 252 -2.48 12.60 23.21
CA SER A 252 -2.51 13.70 24.20
C SER A 252 -2.24 15.05 23.53
N THR A 253 -2.56 16.15 24.21
CA THR A 253 -2.26 17.49 23.70
C THR A 253 -0.77 17.66 23.40
N ARG A 254 0.12 17.20 24.30
CA ARG A 254 1.57 17.23 24.10
C ARG A 254 2.00 16.43 22.87
N GLU A 255 1.48 15.23 22.66
CA GLU A 255 1.81 14.40 21.49
C GLU A 255 1.35 15.04 20.17
N ARG A 256 0.22 15.77 20.17
CA ARG A 256 -0.22 16.54 19.01
C ARG A 256 0.71 17.69 18.70
N ASP A 257 1.13 18.45 19.73
CA ASP A 257 2.07 19.55 19.56
C ASP A 257 3.42 19.05 19.02
N ILE A 258 3.92 17.92 19.51
CA ILE A 258 5.13 17.26 18.99
C ILE A 258 4.92 16.83 17.53
N SER A 259 3.76 16.22 17.19
CA SER A 259 3.45 15.83 15.81
C SER A 259 3.47 17.01 14.87
N HIS A 260 2.87 18.15 15.26
CA HIS A 260 2.88 19.39 14.49
C HIS A 260 4.30 19.96 14.32
N ALA A 261 5.03 20.07 15.41
CA ALA A 261 6.38 20.62 15.40
C ALA A 261 7.33 19.81 14.50
N ARG A 262 7.30 18.47 14.59
CA ARG A 262 8.16 17.60 13.78
C ARG A 262 7.85 17.64 12.28
N LEU A 263 6.58 17.76 11.90
CA LEU A 263 6.17 17.86 10.49
C LEU A 263 6.44 19.25 9.92
N ALA A 264 6.33 20.31 10.73
CA ALA A 264 6.68 21.67 10.31
C ALA A 264 8.19 21.82 10.03
N ILE A 265 9.05 21.19 10.84
CA ILE A 265 10.51 21.17 10.63
C ILE A 265 10.88 20.50 9.30
N ASP A 266 10.19 19.42 8.93
CA ASP A 266 10.43 18.68 7.68
C ASP A 266 9.91 19.42 6.43
N GLY A 267 9.27 20.56 6.58
CA GLY A 267 8.66 21.31 5.47
C GLY A 267 7.47 20.58 4.84
N SER A 268 6.92 19.59 5.55
CA SER A 268 5.69 18.90 5.15
C SER A 268 4.56 19.91 5.13
N LYS A 269 4.06 20.24 3.94
CA LYS A 269 2.99 21.21 3.75
C LYS A 269 1.76 20.76 4.52
N GLN A 270 1.21 21.65 5.33
CA GLN A 270 -0.06 21.41 6.00
C GLN A 270 -1.16 21.05 5.01
N HIS A 271 -2.15 20.31 5.46
CA HIS A 271 -3.27 19.71 4.73
C HIS A 271 -3.97 20.62 3.69
N HIS A 272 -3.83 21.93 3.76
CA HIS A 272 -4.60 22.90 2.96
C HIS A 272 -3.89 23.46 1.72
N SER A 273 -2.70 23.02 1.33
CA SER A 273 -2.07 23.50 0.12
C SER A 273 -2.72 22.90 -1.13
N SER A 274 -3.55 23.68 -1.81
CA SER A 274 -4.03 23.33 -3.15
C SER A 274 -2.85 23.42 -4.13
N MET A 275 -2.66 22.39 -4.94
CA MET A 275 -1.68 22.40 -6.04
C MET A 275 -2.07 23.47 -7.06
N SER A 276 -1.20 24.42 -7.31
CA SER A 276 -1.41 25.42 -8.36
C SER A 276 -1.12 24.80 -9.73
N TRP A 277 -1.77 25.33 -10.78
CA TRP A 277 -1.52 24.88 -12.15
C TRP A 277 -0.07 25.12 -12.57
N ALA A 278 0.56 26.16 -12.07
CA ALA A 278 1.98 26.46 -12.32
C ALA A 278 2.90 25.38 -11.73
N GLU A 279 2.63 24.89 -10.49
CA GLU A 279 3.39 23.81 -9.85
C GLU A 279 3.19 22.49 -10.61
N ALA A 280 1.96 22.19 -11.05
CA ALA A 280 1.69 21.01 -11.85
C ALA A 280 2.46 21.03 -13.17
N LYS A 281 2.47 22.17 -13.87
CA LYS A 281 3.23 22.34 -15.12
C LYS A 281 4.74 22.22 -14.88
N ALA A 282 5.27 22.84 -13.85
CA ALA A 282 6.69 22.75 -13.51
C ALA A 282 7.11 21.29 -13.25
N THR A 283 6.29 20.52 -12.50
CA THR A 283 6.51 19.10 -12.25
C THR A 283 6.49 18.29 -13.53
N LEU A 284 5.51 18.50 -14.41
CA LEU A 284 5.38 17.77 -15.67
C LEU A 284 6.48 18.12 -16.69
N THR A 285 7.14 19.27 -16.58
CA THR A 285 8.25 19.66 -17.43
C THR A 285 9.62 19.25 -16.89
N ASP A 286 9.70 18.73 -15.66
CA ASP A 286 10.96 18.24 -15.11
C ASP A 286 11.38 16.92 -15.77
N TRP A 287 12.47 16.92 -16.54
CA TRP A 287 12.99 15.74 -17.22
C TRP A 287 13.39 14.60 -16.28
N ARG A 288 13.75 14.91 -15.02
CA ARG A 288 14.10 13.91 -14.00
C ARG A 288 12.93 13.00 -13.69
N LEU A 289 11.71 13.52 -13.76
CA LEU A 289 10.49 12.74 -13.56
C LEU A 289 10.37 11.61 -14.59
N TYR A 290 10.70 11.90 -15.86
CA TYR A 290 10.65 10.88 -16.91
C TYR A 290 11.70 9.79 -16.74
N GLY A 291 12.88 10.13 -16.20
CA GLY A 291 13.88 9.14 -15.80
C GLY A 291 13.35 8.18 -14.73
N HIS A 292 12.70 8.71 -13.71
CA HIS A 292 12.05 7.89 -12.69
C HIS A 292 10.91 7.03 -13.25
N TYR A 293 10.11 7.57 -14.18
CA TYR A 293 9.07 6.79 -14.84
C TYR A 293 9.63 5.63 -15.66
N ALA A 294 10.74 5.83 -16.38
CA ALA A 294 11.38 4.77 -17.14
C ALA A 294 11.90 3.64 -16.23
N ILE A 295 12.54 3.98 -15.10
CA ILE A 295 12.99 3.02 -14.11
C ILE A 295 11.80 2.26 -13.51
N TYR A 296 10.76 2.99 -13.08
CA TYR A 296 9.57 2.39 -12.50
C TYR A 296 8.84 1.47 -13.49
N PHE A 297 8.72 1.86 -14.74
CA PHE A 297 8.15 1.04 -15.80
C PHE A 297 8.93 -0.26 -15.99
N GLY A 298 10.28 -0.18 -16.02
CA GLY A 298 11.14 -1.36 -16.15
C GLY A 298 10.99 -2.36 -15.00
N ILE A 299 10.77 -1.88 -13.78
CA ILE A 299 10.55 -2.73 -12.59
C ILE A 299 9.11 -3.25 -12.52
N SER A 300 8.14 -2.40 -12.80
CA SER A 300 6.72 -2.74 -12.65
C SER A 300 6.21 -3.72 -13.70
N THR A 301 6.77 -3.71 -14.92
CA THR A 301 6.33 -4.59 -16.00
C THR A 301 6.52 -6.08 -15.68
N PRO A 302 7.73 -6.57 -15.28
CA PRO A 302 7.88 -7.96 -14.87
C PRO A 302 7.08 -8.30 -13.62
N PHE A 303 7.04 -7.40 -12.62
CA PHE A 303 6.28 -7.62 -11.39
C PHE A 303 4.77 -7.82 -11.66
N SER A 304 4.17 -6.94 -12.44
CA SER A 304 2.74 -7.04 -12.80
C SER A 304 2.45 -8.28 -13.65
N SER A 305 3.33 -8.61 -14.59
CA SER A 305 3.19 -9.81 -15.41
C SER A 305 3.24 -11.08 -14.55
N LEU A 306 4.20 -11.20 -13.65
CA LEU A 306 4.28 -12.33 -12.74
C LEU A 306 3.02 -12.42 -11.86
N SER A 307 2.57 -11.32 -11.24
CA SER A 307 1.41 -11.36 -10.35
C SER A 307 0.13 -11.89 -11.00
N LEU A 308 -0.07 -11.62 -12.29
CA LEU A 308 -1.26 -12.03 -13.03
C LEU A 308 -1.12 -13.40 -13.70
N PHE A 309 0.09 -13.76 -14.15
CA PHE A 309 0.32 -14.95 -14.96
C PHE A 309 1.07 -16.07 -14.24
N THR A 310 1.52 -15.90 -12.99
CA THR A 310 2.21 -16.95 -12.24
C THR A 310 1.41 -18.28 -12.23
N PRO A 311 0.09 -18.29 -11.97
CA PRO A 311 -0.67 -19.54 -12.03
C PRO A 311 -0.65 -20.18 -13.42
N THR A 312 -0.71 -19.37 -14.48
CA THR A 312 -0.65 -19.87 -15.87
C THR A 312 0.75 -20.39 -16.22
N ILE A 313 1.80 -19.74 -15.71
CA ILE A 313 3.18 -20.17 -15.91
C ILE A 313 3.43 -21.52 -15.21
N THR A 314 2.99 -21.66 -13.95
CA THR A 314 3.12 -22.93 -13.21
C THR A 314 2.35 -24.07 -13.89
N ALA A 315 1.17 -23.80 -14.43
CA ALA A 315 0.43 -24.77 -15.24
C ALA A 315 1.22 -25.17 -16.50
N GLY A 316 1.87 -24.22 -17.16
CA GLY A 316 2.75 -24.48 -18.33
C GLY A 316 3.99 -25.30 -18.01
N LEU A 317 4.43 -25.35 -16.76
CA LEU A 317 5.53 -26.19 -16.29
C LEU A 317 5.13 -27.65 -16.01
N GLY A 318 3.85 -28.00 -16.23
CA GLY A 318 3.36 -29.38 -16.07
C GLY A 318 2.63 -29.62 -14.75
N TYR A 319 2.39 -28.60 -13.95
CA TYR A 319 1.50 -28.69 -12.79
C TYR A 319 0.07 -28.39 -13.21
N PHE A 320 -0.87 -29.23 -12.82
CA PHE A 320 -2.27 -29.11 -13.27
C PHE A 320 -3.18 -28.65 -12.13
N ASP A 321 -4.21 -27.88 -12.49
CA ASP A 321 -5.32 -27.48 -11.61
C ASP A 321 -4.85 -26.93 -10.24
N LEU A 322 -5.24 -27.63 -9.17
CA LEU A 322 -4.95 -27.23 -7.81
C LEU A 322 -3.44 -27.24 -7.45
N GLN A 323 -2.66 -28.16 -8.06
CA GLN A 323 -1.21 -28.19 -7.83
C GLN A 323 -0.53 -26.95 -8.41
N ALA A 324 -0.99 -26.45 -9.56
CA ALA A 324 -0.46 -25.22 -10.15
C ALA A 324 -0.68 -24.02 -9.22
N GLN A 325 -1.81 -23.97 -8.52
CA GLN A 325 -2.09 -22.93 -7.51
C GLN A 325 -1.13 -23.02 -6.33
N LEU A 326 -0.92 -24.22 -5.77
CA LEU A 326 -0.04 -24.40 -4.63
C LEU A 326 1.42 -24.08 -4.97
N MET A 327 1.86 -24.35 -6.19
CA MET A 327 3.24 -24.08 -6.64
C MET A 327 3.52 -22.58 -6.89
N THR A 328 2.54 -21.72 -6.81
CA THR A 328 2.75 -20.27 -6.80
C THR A 328 3.27 -19.75 -5.44
N VAL A 329 3.04 -20.49 -4.35
CA VAL A 329 3.37 -20.08 -2.98
C VAL A 329 4.89 -19.96 -2.72
N PRO A 330 5.75 -20.96 -3.08
CA PRO A 330 7.15 -20.92 -2.73
C PRO A 330 7.92 -19.68 -3.24
N PRO A 331 7.77 -19.21 -4.50
CA PRO A 331 8.46 -18.02 -4.98
C PRO A 331 8.09 -16.76 -4.18
N TYR A 332 6.81 -16.61 -3.85
CA TYR A 332 6.35 -15.46 -3.06
C TYR A 332 6.80 -15.53 -1.61
N ALA A 333 6.85 -16.74 -1.01
CA ALA A 333 7.33 -16.92 0.35
C ALA A 333 8.82 -16.57 0.49
N VAL A 334 9.65 -16.96 -0.49
CA VAL A 334 11.06 -16.58 -0.54
C VAL A 334 11.22 -15.08 -0.70
N ALA A 335 10.51 -14.48 -1.67
CA ALA A 335 10.56 -13.04 -1.91
C ALA A 335 10.12 -12.22 -0.69
N TYR A 336 9.13 -12.70 0.06
CA TYR A 336 8.70 -12.05 1.31
C TYR A 336 9.78 -12.12 2.39
N GLY A 337 10.42 -13.28 2.57
CA GLY A 337 11.52 -13.45 3.52
C GLY A 337 12.73 -12.55 3.22
N GLU A 338 13.05 -12.34 1.94
CA GLU A 338 14.12 -11.43 1.54
C GLU A 338 13.77 -9.95 1.77
N SER A 339 12.51 -9.57 1.61
CA SER A 339 12.07 -8.18 1.83
C SER A 339 12.18 -7.73 3.29
N ASP A 340 12.05 -8.65 4.25
CA ASP A 340 12.20 -8.37 5.69
C ASP A 340 13.67 -8.23 6.12
N THR A 341 14.61 -8.81 5.39
CA THR A 341 16.05 -8.81 5.76
C THR A 341 16.81 -7.56 5.31
N GLN A 342 16.31 -6.81 4.33
CA GLN A 342 17.01 -5.63 3.79
C GLN A 342 17.03 -4.37 4.68
N PRO A 343 16.04 -4.05 5.53
CA PRO A 343 16.10 -2.83 6.34
C PRO A 343 17.19 -2.81 7.40
N ALA A 344 17.69 -3.98 7.84
CA ALA A 344 18.70 -4.06 8.90
C ALA A 344 20.13 -3.75 8.40
N SER A 345 20.45 -4.09 7.17
CA SER A 345 21.80 -3.91 6.63
C SER A 345 22.14 -2.47 6.25
N THR A 346 21.14 -1.65 5.91
CA THR A 346 21.32 -0.24 5.54
C THR A 346 21.54 0.67 6.75
N ARG A 347 21.16 0.24 7.96
CA ARG A 347 21.41 0.97 9.21
C ARG A 347 22.85 0.83 9.73
N MET A 348 23.55 -0.26 9.40
CA MET A 348 24.94 -0.49 9.86
C MET A 348 25.99 0.25 9.06
N SER A 349 25.66 0.82 7.90
CA SER A 349 26.61 1.55 7.04
C SER A 349 26.68 3.06 7.27
N ARG A 350 25.91 3.60 8.24
CA ARG A 350 25.86 5.04 8.56
C ARG A 350 26.12 5.37 10.03
N SER A 351 26.71 4.44 10.79
CA SER A 351 27.23 4.72 12.14
C SER A 351 28.74 5.00 12.11
#